data_4410bf26b8cb370420faaf79df830fe6
#
_entry.id   4410bf26b8cb370420faaf79df830fe6
#
_cell.length_a   1.000
_cell.length_b   1.000
_cell.length_c   1.000
_cell.angle_alpha   90.00
_cell.angle_beta   90.00
_cell.angle_gamma   90.00
#
_symmetry.space_group_name_H-M   'P 1'
#
loop_
_entity.id
_entity.type
_entity.pdbx_description
1 polymer ?
#
loop_
_entity_poly.entity_id
_entity_poly.type
_entity_poly.pdbx_seq_one_letter_code
_entity_poly.pdbx_strand_id
1 'polypeptide(L)'
;MNSNVIVDACDDGVIRIGNDVLIGPNVVMRASNHVYKSPDRPINRQGHTGGTIVVRDDVWIASNVVIVPGVTIGEHSVISACSLVSHDVEPWTVVGGVPAAVIKRREQ
;
A
#
# COMPACT_ATOMS: atom_id res chain seq x y z
N MET A 1 5.61 14.03 -1.28
CA MET A 1 4.25 13.55 -0.92
C MET A 1 3.28 14.70 -0.89
N ASN A 2 2.04 14.46 -1.24
CA ASN A 2 0.98 15.48 -1.21
C ASN A 2 0.22 15.47 0.13
N SER A 3 -0.81 16.31 0.23
CA SER A 3 -1.59 16.45 1.45
C SER A 3 -2.46 15.23 1.75
N ASN A 4 -2.78 15.03 3.03
CA ASN A 4 -3.59 13.92 3.54
C ASN A 4 -3.01 12.53 3.24
N VAL A 5 -1.69 12.42 3.14
CA VAL A 5 -1.02 11.12 3.01
C VAL A 5 -0.76 10.57 4.40
N ILE A 6 -1.17 9.32 4.62
CA ILE A 6 -0.93 8.60 5.86
C ILE A 6 0.01 7.44 5.57
N VAL A 7 1.20 7.48 6.18
CA VAL A 7 2.20 6.42 6.11
C VAL A 7 2.44 5.98 7.54
N ASP A 8 1.79 4.89 7.93
CA ASP A 8 1.74 4.47 9.33
C ASP A 8 2.22 3.02 9.45
N ALA A 9 3.41 2.86 10.02
CA ALA A 9 3.97 1.54 10.24
C ALA A 9 3.46 0.90 11.54
N CYS A 10 2.95 1.68 12.46
CA CYS A 10 2.57 1.21 13.81
C CYS A 10 3.74 0.53 14.53
N ASP A 11 3.46 -0.18 15.62
CA ASP A 11 4.51 -0.68 16.51
C ASP A 11 5.39 -1.75 15.86
N ASP A 12 4.79 -2.69 15.13
CA ASP A 12 5.51 -3.83 14.55
C ASP A 12 5.57 -3.77 13.02
N GLY A 13 5.07 -2.72 12.42
CA GLY A 13 5.06 -2.59 10.98
C GLY A 13 6.31 -1.93 10.44
N VAL A 14 6.61 -2.16 9.17
CA VAL A 14 7.71 -1.53 8.45
C VAL A 14 7.20 -1.03 7.11
N ILE A 15 7.50 0.23 6.79
CA ILE A 15 7.22 0.80 5.47
C ILE A 15 8.54 1.31 4.90
N ARG A 16 8.90 0.83 3.72
CA ARG A 16 10.11 1.24 3.01
C ARG A 16 9.70 1.85 1.67
N ILE A 17 10.13 3.07 1.45
CA ILE A 17 9.84 3.81 0.21
C ILE A 17 11.17 4.13 -0.45
N GLY A 18 11.31 3.72 -1.69
CA GLY A 18 12.51 3.94 -2.48
C GLY A 18 12.65 5.37 -2.98
N ASN A 19 13.53 5.54 -3.97
CA ASN A 19 13.85 6.83 -4.54
C ASN A 19 12.86 7.20 -5.67
N ASP A 20 12.66 8.49 -5.87
CA ASP A 20 11.86 9.03 -6.97
C ASP A 20 10.40 8.56 -6.97
N VAL A 21 9.85 8.35 -5.78
CA VAL A 21 8.45 7.92 -5.63
C VAL A 21 7.55 9.14 -5.57
N LEU A 22 6.52 9.16 -6.41
CA LEU A 22 5.47 10.18 -6.39
C LEU A 22 4.24 9.61 -5.70
N ILE A 23 3.76 10.30 -4.68
CA ILE A 23 2.58 9.88 -3.92
C ILE A 23 1.56 11.01 -3.97
N GLY A 24 0.41 10.72 -4.56
CA GLY A 24 -0.70 11.66 -4.65
C GLY A 24 -1.42 11.88 -3.33
N PRO A 25 -2.38 12.81 -3.28
CA PRO A 25 -3.11 13.11 -2.06
C PRO A 25 -4.04 11.97 -1.65
N ASN A 26 -4.33 11.91 -0.36
CA ASN A 26 -5.26 10.94 0.24
C ASN A 26 -4.84 9.48 0.05
N VAL A 27 -3.55 9.22 -0.03
CA VAL A 27 -3.00 7.87 -0.07
C VAL A 27 -2.82 7.38 1.36
N VAL A 28 -3.20 6.14 1.62
CA VAL A 28 -3.07 5.51 2.93
C VAL A 28 -2.23 4.25 2.79
N MET A 29 -1.14 4.20 3.54
CA MET A 29 -0.30 3.01 3.70
C MET A 29 -0.25 2.67 5.18
N ARG A 30 -0.75 1.51 5.53
CA ARG A 30 -0.65 1.02 6.91
C ARG A 30 -0.04 -0.36 6.91
N ALA A 31 1.03 -0.51 7.66
CA ALA A 31 1.78 -1.77 7.71
C ALA A 31 1.32 -2.67 8.86
N SER A 32 0.15 -2.43 9.42
CA SER A 32 -0.41 -3.30 10.45
C SER A 32 -1.92 -3.39 10.34
N ASN A 33 -2.47 -4.48 10.84
CA ASN A 33 -3.91 -4.70 10.94
C ASN A 33 -4.30 -4.96 12.39
N HIS A 34 -5.54 -4.66 12.73
CA HIS A 34 -6.10 -5.09 14.00
C HIS A 34 -6.33 -6.59 14.01
N VAL A 35 -6.11 -7.20 15.16
CA VAL A 35 -6.47 -8.59 15.39
C VAL A 35 -7.95 -8.63 15.74
N TYR A 36 -8.71 -9.48 15.06
CA TYR A 36 -10.16 -9.58 15.27
C TYR A 36 -10.68 -11.02 15.30
N LYS A 37 -9.80 -11.99 15.45
CA LYS A 37 -10.17 -13.41 15.34
C LYS A 37 -10.99 -13.92 16.51
N SER A 38 -10.81 -13.36 17.69
CA SER A 38 -11.54 -13.81 18.87
C SER A 38 -12.93 -13.17 18.92
N PRO A 39 -14.02 -13.97 18.96
CA PRO A 39 -15.37 -13.42 19.10
C PRO A 39 -15.68 -12.95 20.53
N ASP A 40 -14.85 -13.31 21.50
CA ASP A 40 -15.13 -13.08 22.92
C ASP A 40 -14.59 -11.75 23.44
N ARG A 41 -13.83 -11.03 22.64
CA ARG A 41 -13.17 -9.80 23.05
C ARG A 41 -13.41 -8.70 22.03
N PRO A 42 -13.60 -7.44 22.45
CA PRO A 42 -13.67 -6.33 21.53
C PRO A 42 -12.41 -6.25 20.67
N ILE A 43 -12.56 -5.90 19.40
CA ILE A 43 -11.44 -5.80 18.46
C ILE A 43 -10.38 -4.84 18.99
N ASN A 44 -10.77 -3.71 19.57
CA ASN A 44 -9.82 -2.73 20.10
C ASN A 44 -9.00 -3.20 21.29
N ARG A 45 -9.28 -4.41 21.79
CA ARG A 45 -8.51 -5.03 22.88
C ARG A 45 -7.72 -6.25 22.45
N GLN A 46 -7.72 -6.57 21.16
CA GLN A 46 -7.01 -7.75 20.66
C GLN A 46 -5.63 -7.41 20.10
N GLY A 47 -5.29 -6.12 19.97
CA GLY A 47 -3.99 -5.69 19.50
C GLY A 47 -3.87 -5.63 17.98
N HIS A 48 -2.64 -5.64 17.50
CA HIS A 48 -2.30 -5.48 16.09
C HIS A 48 -1.35 -6.58 15.65
N THR A 49 -1.34 -6.85 14.34
CA THR A 49 -0.27 -7.62 13.72
C THR A 49 0.46 -6.70 12.75
N GLY A 50 1.79 -6.67 12.86
CA GLY A 50 2.63 -5.91 11.96
C GLY A 50 2.88 -6.64 10.65
N GLY A 51 3.16 -5.89 9.61
CA GLY A 51 3.56 -6.39 8.31
C GLY A 51 4.54 -5.43 7.66
N THR A 52 4.88 -5.68 6.42
CA THR A 52 5.83 -4.84 5.69
C THR A 52 5.19 -4.36 4.40
N ILE A 53 5.33 -3.06 4.11
CA ILE A 53 5.02 -2.48 2.81
C ILE A 53 6.34 -2.00 2.23
N VAL A 54 6.61 -2.40 0.98
CA VAL A 54 7.79 -1.95 0.25
C VAL A 54 7.34 -1.28 -1.03
N VAL A 55 7.75 -0.04 -1.23
CA VAL A 55 7.57 0.69 -2.49
C VAL A 55 8.95 0.88 -3.08
N ARG A 56 9.18 0.30 -4.25
CA ARG A 56 10.48 0.36 -4.92
C ARG A 56 10.65 1.71 -5.61
N ASP A 57 11.75 1.85 -6.35
CA ASP A 57 12.12 3.10 -6.98
C ASP A 57 11.20 3.46 -8.15
N ASP A 58 11.03 4.75 -8.39
CA ASP A 58 10.31 5.27 -9.55
C ASP A 58 8.90 4.74 -9.66
N VAL A 59 8.14 4.81 -8.58
CA VAL A 59 6.74 4.41 -8.52
C VAL A 59 5.87 5.65 -8.42
N TRP A 60 4.77 5.65 -9.14
CA TRP A 60 3.75 6.68 -9.01
C TRP A 60 2.49 6.06 -8.39
N ILE A 61 2.14 6.53 -7.20
CA ILE A 61 0.90 6.18 -6.52
C ILE A 61 -0.04 7.36 -6.66
N ALA A 62 -1.10 7.20 -7.44
CA ALA A 62 -2.06 8.26 -7.67
C ALA A 62 -2.94 8.51 -6.44
N SER A 63 -3.90 9.43 -6.54
CA SER A 63 -4.69 9.85 -5.39
C SER A 63 -5.68 8.78 -4.90
N ASN A 64 -6.00 8.83 -3.62
CA ASN A 64 -7.04 7.98 -3.00
C ASN A 64 -6.74 6.48 -3.14
N VAL A 65 -5.48 6.10 -2.98
CA VAL A 65 -5.03 4.71 -3.01
C VAL A 65 -4.82 4.21 -1.59
N VAL A 66 -5.24 2.99 -1.34
CA VAL A 66 -4.99 2.29 -0.08
C VAL A 66 -4.09 1.10 -0.34
N ILE A 67 -3.01 0.99 0.45
CA ILE A 67 -2.06 -0.12 0.37
C ILE A 67 -2.08 -0.84 1.72
N VAL A 68 -2.32 -2.15 1.67
CA VAL A 68 -2.43 -2.97 2.88
C VAL A 68 -1.10 -3.61 3.25
N PRO A 69 -0.96 -4.11 4.50
CA PRO A 69 0.27 -4.77 4.92
C PRO A 69 0.64 -5.97 4.05
N GLY A 70 1.92 -6.20 3.87
CA GLY A 70 2.44 -7.35 3.13
C GLY A 70 2.66 -7.10 1.65
N VAL A 71 2.40 -5.90 1.14
CA VAL A 71 2.49 -5.59 -0.29
C VAL A 71 3.87 -5.04 -0.65
N THR A 72 4.43 -5.54 -1.74
CA THR A 72 5.60 -4.95 -2.40
C THR A 72 5.17 -4.40 -3.75
N ILE A 73 5.44 -3.11 -3.98
CA ILE A 73 5.19 -2.46 -5.26
C ILE A 73 6.52 -2.41 -6.02
N GLY A 74 6.57 -3.13 -7.13
CA GLY A 74 7.77 -3.23 -7.96
C GLY A 74 8.14 -1.90 -8.62
N GLU A 75 9.42 -1.74 -8.92
CA GLU A 75 9.97 -0.52 -9.50
C GLU A 75 9.31 -0.16 -10.84
N HIS A 76 9.25 1.12 -11.14
CA HIS A 76 8.72 1.69 -12.38
C HIS A 76 7.23 1.42 -12.60
N SER A 77 6.48 1.15 -11.53
CA SER A 77 5.05 0.85 -11.60
C SER A 77 4.20 2.09 -11.33
N VAL A 78 2.96 2.03 -11.78
CA VAL A 78 1.95 3.07 -11.56
C VAL A 78 0.73 2.45 -10.91
N ILE A 79 0.27 3.05 -9.83
CA ILE A 79 -0.98 2.67 -9.16
C ILE A 79 -2.01 3.73 -9.50
N SER A 80 -3.06 3.32 -10.22
CA SER A 80 -4.12 4.24 -10.62
C SER A 80 -4.94 4.74 -9.44
N ALA A 81 -5.54 5.90 -9.60
CA ALA A 81 -6.35 6.52 -8.54
C ALA A 81 -7.49 5.60 -8.08
N CYS A 82 -7.87 5.74 -6.83
CA CYS A 82 -9.00 5.02 -6.21
C CYS A 82 -8.82 3.51 -6.19
N SER A 83 -7.58 3.03 -6.06
CA SER A 83 -7.27 1.60 -6.04
C SER A 83 -7.05 1.08 -4.62
N LEU A 84 -7.35 -0.20 -4.44
CA LEU A 84 -6.97 -0.96 -3.25
C LEU A 84 -5.90 -1.97 -3.64
N VAL A 85 -4.68 -1.76 -3.17
CA VAL A 85 -3.55 -2.63 -3.47
C VAL A 85 -3.44 -3.67 -2.36
N SER A 86 -3.87 -4.89 -2.64
CA SER A 86 -3.90 -6.01 -1.69
C SER A 86 -2.95 -7.15 -2.06
N HIS A 87 -2.27 -7.05 -3.18
CA HIS A 87 -1.30 -8.03 -3.66
C HIS A 87 -0.08 -7.31 -4.21
N ASP A 88 1.03 -8.02 -4.31
CA ASP A 88 2.24 -7.48 -4.89
C ASP A 88 2.02 -6.99 -6.32
N VAL A 89 2.71 -5.94 -6.67
CA VAL A 89 2.67 -5.32 -8.00
C VAL A 89 3.97 -5.60 -8.71
N GLU A 90 3.89 -6.24 -9.88
CA GLU A 90 5.08 -6.50 -10.68
C GLU A 90 5.70 -5.20 -11.20
N PRO A 91 7.04 -5.16 -11.36
CA PRO A 91 7.69 -4.00 -11.97
C PRO A 91 7.13 -3.69 -13.37
N TRP A 92 7.20 -2.43 -13.74
CA TRP A 92 6.81 -1.95 -15.08
C TRP A 92 5.34 -2.18 -15.42
N THR A 93 4.46 -2.17 -14.42
CA THR A 93 3.03 -2.37 -14.66
C THR A 93 2.23 -1.15 -14.21
N VAL A 94 1.08 -0.98 -14.85
CA VAL A 94 0.03 -0.05 -14.39
C VAL A 94 -1.09 -0.92 -13.84
N VAL A 95 -1.43 -0.72 -12.58
CA VAL A 95 -2.50 -1.46 -11.91
C VAL A 95 -3.59 -0.51 -11.45
N GLY A 96 -4.79 -1.01 -11.30
CA GLY A 96 -5.91 -0.23 -10.80
C GLY A 96 -7.10 -1.09 -10.44
N GLY A 97 -8.02 -0.49 -9.69
CA GLY A 97 -9.26 -1.14 -9.29
C GLY A 97 -9.28 -1.58 -7.83
N VAL A 98 -10.38 -2.21 -7.43
CA VAL A 98 -10.63 -2.70 -6.08
C VAL A 98 -11.16 -4.13 -6.18
N PRO A 99 -10.30 -5.15 -5.95
CA PRO A 99 -8.86 -5.07 -5.73
C PRO A 99 -8.10 -4.67 -7.01
N ALA A 100 -6.94 -4.09 -6.84
CA ALA A 100 -6.11 -3.65 -7.96
C ALA A 100 -5.63 -4.85 -8.78
N ALA A 101 -5.70 -4.71 -10.09
CA ALA A 101 -5.23 -5.71 -11.05
C ALA A 101 -4.50 -5.00 -12.19
N VAL A 102 -3.71 -5.76 -12.94
CA VAL A 102 -2.92 -5.18 -14.04
C VAL A 102 -3.85 -4.65 -15.13
N ILE A 103 -3.69 -3.36 -15.45
CA ILE A 103 -4.37 -2.72 -16.57
C ILE A 103 -3.55 -2.87 -17.84
N LYS A 104 -2.26 -2.61 -17.73
CA LYS A 104 -1.31 -2.73 -18.84
C LYS A 104 0.11 -2.77 -18.32
N ARG A 105 1.05 -3.12 -19.18
CA ARG A 105 2.46 -3.05 -18.88
C ARG A 105 3.06 -1.78 -19.50
N ARG A 106 4.01 -1.17 -18.79
CA ARG A 106 4.79 -0.07 -19.33
C ARG A 106 5.86 -0.61 -20.26
N GLU A 107 6.24 0.19 -21.22
CA GLU A 107 7.40 -0.11 -22.06
C GLU A 107 8.69 0.12 -21.27
N GLN A 108 9.60 -0.79 -21.47
CA GLN A 108 10.92 -0.73 -20.83
C GLN A 108 11.95 -0.10 -21.74
#